data_72d4e6c8398b76d162cf1a40395a2bf4
#
_entry.id   72d4e6c8398b76d162cf1a40395a2bf4
#
_cell.length_a   1.000
_cell.length_b   1.000
_cell.length_c   1.000
_cell.angle_alpha   90.00
_cell.angle_beta   90.00
_cell.angle_gamma   90.00
#
_symmetry.space_group_name_H-M   'P 1'
#
loop_
_entity.id
_entity.type
_entity.pdbx_description
1 polymer ?
#
loop_
_entity_poly.entity_id
_entity_poly.type
_entity_poly.pdbx_seq_one_letter_code
_entity_poly.pdbx_strand_id
1 'polypeptide(L)'
;MIDIILNEWKNLIRDRLFFYSTIFFVLSLSLVVWMGILQQENQQQSQSDAQKHVRKQWENLEAMNPHRAAHYGSFAFKPLNILNAMDGGINDITGNVLQLEGHVQNEVIYSEASQALSVSKFGKLKSSLILQYVIPLFLIFLSFGSMSKEKETQRIRLLILQGASIDKLVNAKSISVWIYGLFLLIVTVTIQSIFGSTNPEIFKRLAYILLSYGLYYFIITSLSTYLSATLKDKTSALSSILAIWILWTIFLPKIWGNAVEKVYVLPDRKTFKEDMRAERNQGIDGHNPYDKRREELKNKYLAEYQVDSLSQLPINFCLLYTSPSPRDAHEARMPSSA
;
A
#
# COMPACT_ATOMS: atom_id res chain seq x y z
N MET A 1 -22.85 -13.41 29.33
CA MET A 1 -21.77 -13.35 28.35
C MET A 1 -20.54 -12.61 28.91
N ILE A 2 -20.74 -11.43 29.50
CA ILE A 2 -19.63 -10.65 30.12
C ILE A 2 -18.87 -11.45 31.16
N ASP A 3 -19.57 -12.13 32.06
CA ASP A 3 -18.93 -12.95 33.13
C ASP A 3 -18.04 -14.09 32.56
N ILE A 4 -18.46 -14.66 31.43
CA ILE A 4 -17.66 -15.69 30.73
C ILE A 4 -16.39 -15.04 30.16
N ILE A 5 -16.50 -13.89 29.52
CA ILE A 5 -15.35 -13.14 28.99
C ILE A 5 -14.37 -12.78 30.12
N LEU A 6 -14.87 -12.24 31.22
CA LEU A 6 -14.04 -11.88 32.37
C LEU A 6 -13.33 -13.11 32.98
N ASN A 7 -14.02 -14.24 33.03
CA ASN A 7 -13.42 -15.49 33.52
C ASN A 7 -12.34 -16.02 32.55
N GLU A 8 -12.58 -15.97 31.24
CA GLU A 8 -11.56 -16.32 30.23
C GLU A 8 -10.33 -15.43 30.37
N TRP A 9 -10.51 -14.12 30.56
CA TRP A 9 -9.40 -13.19 30.75
C TRP A 9 -8.61 -13.49 32.02
N LYS A 10 -9.30 -13.81 33.14
CA LYS A 10 -8.62 -14.25 34.39
C LYS A 10 -7.79 -15.52 34.17
N ASN A 11 -8.27 -16.45 33.36
CA ASN A 11 -7.55 -17.66 33.02
C ASN A 11 -6.33 -17.37 32.12
N LEU A 12 -6.48 -16.52 31.10
CA LEU A 12 -5.39 -16.12 30.23
C LEU A 12 -4.28 -15.40 31.00
N ILE A 13 -4.61 -14.44 31.86
CA ILE A 13 -3.63 -13.69 32.65
C ILE A 13 -2.86 -14.58 33.63
N ARG A 14 -3.49 -15.65 34.14
CA ARG A 14 -2.83 -16.64 35.01
C ARG A 14 -1.91 -17.58 34.27
N ASP A 15 -2.04 -17.69 32.95
CA ASP A 15 -1.17 -18.53 32.13
C ASP A 15 0.17 -17.84 31.93
N ARG A 16 1.25 -18.43 32.41
CA ARG A 16 2.61 -17.92 32.28
C ARG A 16 3.02 -17.80 30.82
N LEU A 17 2.61 -18.73 29.96
CA LEU A 17 2.91 -18.69 28.54
C LEU A 17 2.27 -17.46 27.89
N PHE A 18 1.02 -17.16 28.23
CA PHE A 18 0.34 -15.97 27.76
C PHE A 18 1.06 -14.68 28.20
N PHE A 19 1.49 -14.62 29.45
CA PHE A 19 2.22 -13.46 29.99
C PHE A 19 3.56 -13.22 29.25
N TYR A 20 4.39 -14.27 29.12
CA TYR A 20 5.67 -14.14 28.42
C TYR A 20 5.51 -13.86 26.93
N SER A 21 4.53 -14.47 26.27
CA SER A 21 4.24 -14.19 24.86
C SER A 21 3.75 -12.75 24.64
N THR A 22 2.95 -12.21 25.57
CA THR A 22 2.52 -10.81 25.52
C THR A 22 3.70 -9.85 25.61
N ILE A 23 4.60 -10.07 26.55
CA ILE A 23 5.84 -9.27 26.67
C ILE A 23 6.66 -9.37 25.39
N PHE A 24 6.85 -10.58 24.87
CA PHE A 24 7.57 -10.80 23.62
C PHE A 24 6.95 -10.02 22.44
N PHE A 25 5.63 -10.09 22.27
CA PHE A 25 4.96 -9.36 21.18
C PHE A 25 5.03 -7.86 21.36
N VAL A 26 4.82 -7.34 22.56
CA VAL A 26 4.91 -5.89 22.81
C VAL A 26 6.33 -5.39 22.53
N LEU A 27 7.37 -6.09 23.00
CA LEU A 27 8.76 -5.72 22.74
C LEU A 27 9.10 -5.83 21.26
N SER A 28 8.70 -6.92 20.58
CA SER A 28 8.96 -7.11 19.15
C SER A 28 8.27 -6.05 18.31
N LEU A 29 7.01 -5.74 18.60
CA LEU A 29 6.26 -4.68 17.90
C LEU A 29 6.89 -3.30 18.14
N SER A 30 7.26 -2.99 19.39
CA SER A 30 7.93 -1.73 19.73
C SER A 30 9.25 -1.58 18.97
N LEU A 31 10.05 -2.65 18.94
CA LEU A 31 11.32 -2.67 18.20
C LEU A 31 11.12 -2.45 16.70
N VAL A 32 10.18 -3.18 16.09
CA VAL A 32 9.94 -3.10 14.64
C VAL A 32 9.33 -1.74 14.25
N VAL A 33 8.43 -1.19 15.06
CA VAL A 33 7.90 0.16 14.85
C VAL A 33 9.02 1.19 14.96
N TRP A 34 9.88 1.11 15.98
CA TRP A 34 11.02 1.99 16.15
C TRP A 34 12.00 1.93 14.97
N MET A 35 12.36 0.72 14.53
CA MET A 35 13.20 0.54 13.32
C MET A 35 12.54 1.15 12.07
N GLY A 36 11.22 0.97 11.90
CA GLY A 36 10.46 1.54 10.78
C GLY A 36 10.48 3.06 10.79
N ILE A 37 10.37 3.68 11.97
CA ILE A 37 10.44 5.13 12.14
C ILE A 37 11.82 5.66 11.78
N LEU A 38 12.90 5.07 12.31
CA LEU A 38 14.27 5.46 11.97
C LEU A 38 14.55 5.34 10.47
N GLN A 39 14.06 4.27 9.84
CA GLN A 39 14.21 4.09 8.40
C GLN A 39 13.44 5.17 7.63
N GLN A 40 12.24 5.52 8.06
CA GLN A 40 11.46 6.58 7.43
C GLN A 40 12.13 7.95 7.57
N GLU A 41 12.66 8.29 8.73
CA GLU A 41 13.41 9.54 8.95
C GLU A 41 14.61 9.64 8.01
N ASN A 42 15.41 8.58 7.90
CA ASN A 42 16.53 8.51 6.96
C ASN A 42 16.07 8.67 5.50
N GLN A 43 14.97 8.04 5.12
CA GLN A 43 14.40 8.15 3.78
C GLN A 43 13.89 9.57 3.51
N GLN A 44 13.23 10.18 4.48
CA GLN A 44 12.74 11.57 4.39
C GLN A 44 13.88 12.57 4.28
N GLN A 45 14.96 12.38 5.04
CA GLN A 45 16.17 13.20 4.93
C GLN A 45 16.80 13.07 3.55
N SER A 46 17.01 11.85 3.07
CA SER A 46 17.57 11.59 1.74
C SER A 46 16.70 12.20 0.62
N GLN A 47 15.38 12.13 0.76
CA GLN A 47 14.44 12.75 -0.17
C GLN A 47 14.55 14.27 -0.14
N SER A 48 14.63 14.87 1.05
CA SER A 48 14.80 16.33 1.21
C SER A 48 16.10 16.82 0.57
N ASP A 49 17.19 16.08 0.77
CA ASP A 49 18.49 16.44 0.22
C ASP A 49 18.52 16.28 -1.30
N ALA A 50 17.88 15.24 -1.85
CA ALA A 50 17.69 15.07 -3.28
C ALA A 50 16.83 16.20 -3.88
N GLN A 51 15.74 16.59 -3.22
CA GLN A 51 14.91 17.72 -3.65
C GLN A 51 15.70 19.03 -3.70
N LYS A 52 16.48 19.33 -2.64
CA LYS A 52 17.33 20.51 -2.59
C LYS A 52 18.39 20.49 -3.71
N HIS A 53 18.98 19.32 -3.96
CA HIS A 53 19.97 19.15 -5.02
C HIS A 53 19.38 19.41 -6.41
N VAL A 54 18.26 18.79 -6.73
CA VAL A 54 17.53 19.00 -8.01
C VAL A 54 17.11 20.47 -8.16
N ARG A 55 16.60 21.08 -7.08
CA ARG A 55 16.24 22.51 -7.10
C ARG A 55 17.43 23.40 -7.37
N LYS A 56 18.56 23.14 -6.71
CA LYS A 56 19.81 23.89 -6.92
C LYS A 56 20.37 23.72 -8.33
N GLN A 57 20.27 22.52 -8.90
CA GLN A 57 20.64 22.29 -10.31
C GLN A 57 19.78 23.13 -11.24
N TRP A 58 18.45 23.16 -11.02
CA TRP A 58 17.52 23.97 -11.80
C TRP A 58 17.83 25.48 -11.70
N GLU A 59 18.07 25.98 -10.50
CA GLU A 59 18.37 27.40 -10.26
C GLU A 59 19.72 27.85 -10.85
N ASN A 60 20.66 26.94 -11.03
CA ASN A 60 21.96 27.21 -11.64
C ASN A 60 21.93 27.12 -13.18
N LEU A 61 20.80 26.79 -13.80
CA LEU A 61 20.69 26.77 -15.24
C LEU A 61 20.74 28.20 -15.79
N GLU A 62 21.45 28.39 -16.90
CA GLU A 62 21.36 29.62 -17.68
C GLU A 62 19.94 29.80 -18.25
N ALA A 63 19.57 31.06 -18.46
CA ALA A 63 18.28 31.39 -19.07
C ALA A 63 18.17 30.71 -20.44
N MET A 64 17.12 29.95 -20.64
CA MET A 64 16.91 29.17 -21.85
C MET A 64 15.46 29.27 -22.33
N ASN A 65 15.24 28.85 -23.58
CA ASN A 65 13.91 28.76 -24.14
C ASN A 65 13.04 27.82 -23.31
N PRO A 66 11.76 28.14 -23.02
CA PRO A 66 10.84 27.32 -22.25
C PRO A 66 10.74 25.86 -22.71
N HIS A 67 10.76 25.63 -24.03
CA HIS A 67 10.78 24.28 -24.59
C HIS A 67 12.02 23.49 -24.19
N ARG A 68 13.21 24.10 -24.22
CA ARG A 68 14.45 23.46 -23.78
C ARG A 68 14.44 23.20 -22.26
N ALA A 69 13.85 24.12 -21.48
CA ALA A 69 13.67 23.94 -20.05
C ALA A 69 12.76 22.75 -19.73
N ALA A 70 11.68 22.55 -20.50
CA ALA A 70 10.79 21.41 -20.35
C ALA A 70 11.49 20.06 -20.60
N HIS A 71 12.47 20.02 -21.52
CA HIS A 71 13.29 18.83 -21.79
C HIS A 71 14.41 18.60 -20.77
N TYR A 72 14.82 19.61 -20.02
CA TYR A 72 15.77 19.39 -18.92
C TYR A 72 15.18 18.47 -17.87
N GLY A 73 13.88 18.54 -17.68
CA GLY A 73 13.15 17.73 -16.75
C GLY A 73 13.37 18.11 -15.29
N SER A 74 12.62 17.46 -14.43
CA SER A 74 12.72 17.60 -12.98
C SER A 74 12.27 16.29 -12.33
N PHE A 75 12.36 16.22 -10.99
CA PHE A 75 11.91 15.06 -10.24
C PHE A 75 10.79 15.43 -9.28
N ALA A 76 9.69 14.69 -9.35
CA ALA A 76 8.62 14.74 -8.37
C ALA A 76 8.81 13.62 -7.33
N PHE A 77 8.74 13.98 -6.07
CA PHE A 77 8.90 13.06 -4.95
C PHE A 77 7.56 12.89 -4.26
N LYS A 78 7.14 11.65 -4.08
CA LYS A 78 5.92 11.33 -3.34
C LYS A 78 6.13 11.65 -1.87
N PRO A 79 5.23 12.42 -1.23
CA PRO A 79 5.37 12.75 0.18
C PRO A 79 5.37 11.48 1.05
N LEU A 80 6.38 11.36 1.91
CA LEU A 80 6.46 10.31 2.92
C LEU A 80 5.68 10.76 4.17
N ASN A 81 4.97 9.82 4.76
CA ASN A 81 4.25 10.04 6.02
C ASN A 81 4.49 8.86 6.96
N ILE A 82 4.10 9.03 8.23
CA ILE A 82 4.34 8.04 9.29
C ILE A 82 3.76 6.65 8.99
N LEU A 83 2.72 6.55 8.16
CA LEU A 83 2.12 5.28 7.79
C LEU A 83 3.05 4.44 6.90
N ASN A 84 3.97 5.07 6.17
CA ASN A 84 4.97 4.38 5.36
C ASN A 84 5.95 3.56 6.22
N ALA A 85 6.20 3.99 7.47
CA ALA A 85 6.99 3.22 8.43
C ALA A 85 6.25 1.94 8.88
N MET A 86 4.92 2.00 8.99
CA MET A 86 4.08 0.87 9.36
C MET A 86 3.87 -0.08 8.19
N ASP A 87 3.44 0.47 7.06
CA ASP A 87 3.15 -0.27 5.83
C ASP A 87 3.47 0.60 4.60
N GLY A 88 4.34 0.12 3.72
CA GLY A 88 4.67 0.80 2.46
C GLY A 88 3.55 0.72 1.42
N GLY A 89 2.60 -0.19 1.59
CA GLY A 89 1.55 -0.46 0.64
C GLY A 89 2.12 -0.80 -0.74
N ILE A 90 1.60 -0.17 -1.78
CA ILE A 90 2.07 -0.37 -3.16
C ILE A 90 3.34 0.42 -3.50
N ASN A 91 3.82 1.31 -2.60
CA ASN A 91 4.99 2.16 -2.89
C ASN A 91 6.26 1.35 -3.16
N ASP A 92 6.39 0.18 -2.54
CA ASP A 92 7.53 -0.71 -2.74
C ASP A 92 7.62 -1.19 -4.21
N ILE A 93 6.49 -1.25 -4.92
CA ILE A 93 6.38 -1.64 -6.34
C ILE A 93 6.35 -0.40 -7.24
N THR A 94 5.50 0.58 -6.93
CA THR A 94 5.31 1.77 -7.77
C THR A 94 6.38 2.82 -7.61
N GLY A 95 7.21 2.73 -6.55
CA GLY A 95 8.23 3.72 -6.24
C GLY A 95 7.70 5.04 -5.69
N ASN A 96 8.63 5.91 -5.31
CA ASN A 96 8.37 7.19 -4.66
C ASN A 96 8.91 8.39 -5.43
N VAL A 97 9.58 8.17 -6.56
CA VAL A 97 10.22 9.21 -7.37
C VAL A 97 9.77 9.06 -8.81
N LEU A 98 9.30 10.15 -9.40
CA LEU A 98 8.91 10.24 -10.80
C LEU A 98 9.75 11.30 -11.48
N GLN A 99 10.41 10.96 -12.58
CA GLN A 99 11.04 11.94 -13.44
C GLN A 99 9.95 12.60 -14.31
N LEU A 100 9.94 13.91 -14.34
CA LEU A 100 9.04 14.72 -15.16
C LEU A 100 9.85 15.39 -16.27
N GLU A 101 9.53 15.08 -17.50
CA GLU A 101 10.18 15.64 -18.68
C GLU A 101 9.12 15.94 -19.73
N GLY A 102 9.28 17.03 -20.48
CA GLY A 102 8.37 17.40 -21.56
C GLY A 102 8.34 16.35 -22.67
N HIS A 103 7.15 16.06 -23.21
CA HIS A 103 6.91 15.16 -24.33
C HIS A 103 7.30 13.67 -24.09
N VAL A 104 7.63 13.30 -22.88
CA VAL A 104 7.95 11.93 -22.51
C VAL A 104 6.90 11.42 -21.53
N GLN A 105 6.37 10.23 -21.78
CA GLN A 105 5.57 9.55 -20.77
C GLN A 105 6.51 9.08 -19.66
N ASN A 106 6.37 9.70 -18.51
CA ASN A 106 7.27 9.48 -17.38
C ASN A 106 6.99 8.13 -16.72
N GLU A 107 8.02 7.32 -16.62
CA GLU A 107 7.98 6.05 -15.89
C GLU A 107 8.56 6.24 -14.49
N VAL A 108 8.00 5.52 -13.51
CA VAL A 108 8.64 5.41 -12.21
C VAL A 108 9.91 4.56 -12.36
N ILE A 109 11.06 5.20 -12.29
CA ILE A 109 12.36 4.55 -12.53
C ILE A 109 12.91 3.93 -11.25
N TYR A 110 12.56 4.49 -10.10
CA TYR A 110 13.13 4.14 -8.80
C TYR A 110 12.09 3.47 -7.89
N SER A 111 11.76 2.21 -8.14
CA SER A 111 11.04 1.39 -7.17
C SER A 111 12.03 0.60 -6.30
N GLU A 112 11.71 0.36 -5.04
CA GLU A 112 12.53 -0.51 -4.17
C GLU A 112 12.65 -1.92 -4.79
N ALA A 113 11.59 -2.41 -5.41
CA ALA A 113 11.57 -3.70 -6.08
C ALA A 113 12.56 -3.80 -7.25
N SER A 114 12.85 -2.68 -7.96
CA SER A 114 13.80 -2.65 -9.07
C SER A 114 15.27 -2.56 -8.62
N GLN A 115 15.52 -2.09 -7.40
CA GLN A 115 16.87 -1.89 -6.85
C GLN A 115 17.27 -2.95 -5.82
N ALA A 116 16.34 -3.82 -5.45
CA ALA A 116 16.56 -4.80 -4.41
C ALA A 116 17.60 -5.86 -4.81
N LEU A 117 18.72 -5.88 -4.12
CA LEU A 117 19.64 -7.03 -4.09
C LEU A 117 18.88 -8.27 -3.58
N SER A 118 19.34 -9.46 -3.92
CA SER A 118 18.69 -10.76 -3.61
C SER A 118 18.29 -10.94 -2.14
N VAL A 119 18.97 -10.30 -1.19
CA VAL A 119 18.66 -10.30 0.25
C VAL A 119 17.38 -9.52 0.55
N SER A 120 17.03 -8.52 -0.26
CA SER A 120 15.85 -7.69 -0.13
C SER A 120 14.56 -8.33 -0.68
N LYS A 121 14.63 -9.54 -1.24
CA LYS A 121 13.44 -10.29 -1.71
C LYS A 121 12.46 -10.62 -0.59
N PHE A 122 12.90 -10.65 0.65
CA PHE A 122 12.03 -10.83 1.81
C PHE A 122 11.38 -9.53 2.31
N GLY A 123 11.65 -8.40 1.63
CA GLY A 123 11.16 -7.10 2.02
C GLY A 123 11.82 -6.56 3.30
N LYS A 124 11.50 -5.32 3.63
CA LYS A 124 11.90 -4.72 4.90
C LYS A 124 10.99 -5.23 6.01
N LEU A 125 11.55 -5.49 7.19
CA LEU A 125 10.77 -5.87 8.34
C LEU A 125 9.93 -4.67 8.81
N LYS A 126 8.67 -4.64 8.38
CA LYS A 126 7.68 -3.62 8.77
C LYS A 126 6.70 -4.19 9.78
N SER A 127 6.10 -3.33 10.59
CA SER A 127 5.09 -3.77 11.57
C SER A 127 3.88 -4.43 10.91
N SER A 128 3.55 -4.06 9.66
CA SER A 128 2.50 -4.71 8.87
C SER A 128 2.71 -6.22 8.72
N LEU A 129 3.95 -6.69 8.57
CA LEU A 129 4.24 -8.13 8.47
C LEU A 129 3.84 -8.87 9.76
N ILE A 130 4.16 -8.29 10.93
CA ILE A 130 3.77 -8.88 12.21
C ILE A 130 2.26 -8.84 12.36
N LEU A 131 1.63 -7.71 12.04
CA LEU A 131 0.17 -7.54 12.14
C LEU A 131 -0.61 -8.45 11.19
N GLN A 132 -0.10 -8.70 9.97
CA GLN A 132 -0.80 -9.51 8.97
C GLN A 132 -0.61 -11.01 9.15
N TYR A 133 0.56 -11.44 9.63
CA TYR A 133 0.91 -12.87 9.64
C TYR A 133 1.15 -13.40 11.03
N VAL A 134 1.97 -12.73 11.85
CA VAL A 134 2.43 -13.30 13.13
C VAL A 134 1.34 -13.22 14.19
N ILE A 135 0.68 -12.07 14.33
CA ILE A 135 -0.42 -11.91 15.30
C ILE A 135 -1.60 -12.84 14.97
N PRO A 136 -2.14 -12.90 13.74
CA PRO A 136 -3.22 -13.83 13.42
C PRO A 136 -2.88 -15.29 13.71
N LEU A 137 -1.66 -15.69 13.37
CA LEU A 137 -1.19 -17.04 13.68
C LEU A 137 -1.21 -17.30 15.21
N PHE A 138 -0.76 -16.32 16.00
CA PHE A 138 -0.80 -16.43 17.44
C PHE A 138 -2.24 -16.44 17.99
N LEU A 139 -3.15 -15.64 17.45
CA LEU A 139 -4.57 -15.67 17.80
C LEU A 139 -5.20 -17.03 17.47
N ILE A 140 -4.80 -17.66 16.37
CA ILE A 140 -5.18 -19.03 16.04
C ILE A 140 -4.71 -19.98 17.15
N PHE A 141 -3.43 -19.88 17.57
CA PHE A 141 -2.89 -20.71 18.65
C PHE A 141 -3.59 -20.50 20.01
N LEU A 142 -4.09 -19.32 20.29
CA LEU A 142 -4.87 -19.06 21.50
C LEU A 142 -6.30 -19.61 21.43
N SER A 143 -6.89 -19.66 20.25
CA SER A 143 -8.31 -19.95 20.06
C SER A 143 -8.64 -21.39 19.63
N PHE A 144 -7.75 -22.08 18.88
CA PHE A 144 -8.04 -23.40 18.28
C PHE A 144 -8.42 -24.48 19.30
N GLY A 145 -7.82 -24.43 20.48
CA GLY A 145 -8.07 -25.42 21.54
C GLY A 145 -9.12 -24.99 22.54
N SER A 146 -9.68 -23.79 22.43
CA SER A 146 -10.51 -23.20 23.51
C SER A 146 -11.77 -23.97 23.82
N MET A 147 -12.48 -24.49 22.80
CA MET A 147 -13.69 -25.31 22.97
C MET A 147 -13.37 -26.81 23.09
N SER A 148 -12.37 -27.31 22.36
CA SER A 148 -11.94 -28.70 22.41
C SER A 148 -11.46 -29.08 23.82
N LYS A 149 -10.74 -28.18 24.49
CA LYS A 149 -10.31 -28.40 25.89
C LYS A 149 -11.50 -28.55 26.85
N GLU A 150 -12.57 -27.76 26.67
CA GLU A 150 -13.78 -27.85 27.48
C GLU A 150 -14.55 -29.17 27.25
N LYS A 151 -14.53 -29.66 25.98
CA LYS A 151 -15.11 -30.96 25.63
C LYS A 151 -14.34 -32.12 26.28
N GLU A 152 -13.02 -32.15 26.15
CA GLU A 152 -12.15 -33.17 26.68
C GLU A 152 -12.25 -33.28 28.21
N THR A 153 -12.35 -32.15 28.89
CA THR A 153 -12.46 -32.10 30.38
C THR A 153 -13.91 -32.24 30.87
N GLN A 154 -14.88 -32.48 29.98
CA GLN A 154 -16.33 -32.57 30.31
C GLN A 154 -16.90 -31.29 30.96
N ARG A 155 -16.16 -30.19 31.01
CA ARG A 155 -16.61 -28.92 31.60
C ARG A 155 -17.77 -28.30 30.85
N ILE A 156 -17.87 -28.54 29.55
CA ILE A 156 -18.97 -28.04 28.72
C ILE A 156 -20.34 -28.50 29.27
N ARG A 157 -20.44 -29.73 29.79
CA ARG A 157 -21.69 -30.23 30.41
C ARG A 157 -22.08 -29.44 31.65
N LEU A 158 -21.09 -29.14 32.51
CA LEU A 158 -21.34 -28.35 33.73
C LEU A 158 -21.78 -26.93 33.39
N LEU A 159 -21.17 -26.30 32.36
CA LEU A 159 -21.53 -24.95 31.91
C LEU A 159 -22.95 -24.92 31.35
N ILE A 160 -23.35 -25.92 30.56
CA ILE A 160 -24.73 -26.05 30.05
C ILE A 160 -25.73 -26.25 31.19
N LEU A 161 -25.43 -27.07 32.18
CA LEU A 161 -26.28 -27.24 33.34
C LEU A 161 -26.44 -25.96 34.18
N GLN A 162 -25.46 -25.08 34.14
CA GLN A 162 -25.51 -23.74 34.74
C GLN A 162 -26.24 -22.69 33.86
N GLY A 163 -26.84 -23.11 32.73
CA GLY A 163 -27.63 -22.27 31.87
C GLY A 163 -26.83 -21.54 30.76
N ALA A 164 -25.56 -21.88 30.51
CA ALA A 164 -24.81 -21.37 29.37
C ALA A 164 -25.21 -22.10 28.09
N SER A 165 -25.49 -21.35 27.02
CA SER A 165 -25.63 -21.94 25.67
C SER A 165 -24.27 -22.06 24.99
N ILE A 166 -24.12 -23.05 24.09
CA ILE A 166 -22.89 -23.26 23.34
C ILE A 166 -22.49 -22.02 22.55
N ASP A 167 -23.46 -21.35 21.88
CA ASP A 167 -23.23 -20.13 21.13
C ASP A 167 -22.68 -19.00 21.99
N LYS A 168 -23.21 -18.82 23.21
CA LYS A 168 -22.67 -17.83 24.14
C LYS A 168 -21.25 -18.15 24.58
N LEU A 169 -20.90 -19.43 24.73
CA LEU A 169 -19.54 -19.88 25.08
C LEU A 169 -18.57 -19.62 23.92
N VAL A 170 -18.95 -20.03 22.70
CA VAL A 170 -18.14 -19.81 21.49
C VAL A 170 -17.88 -18.32 21.28
N ASN A 171 -18.92 -17.50 21.29
CA ASN A 171 -18.79 -16.06 21.09
C ASN A 171 -17.97 -15.39 22.19
N ALA A 172 -18.16 -15.76 23.46
CA ALA A 172 -17.40 -15.19 24.57
C ALA A 172 -15.90 -15.52 24.46
N LYS A 173 -15.55 -16.76 24.10
CA LYS A 173 -14.15 -17.19 23.91
C LYS A 173 -13.52 -16.50 22.69
N SER A 174 -14.25 -16.41 21.57
CA SER A 174 -13.80 -15.68 20.39
C SER A 174 -13.52 -14.20 20.70
N ILE A 175 -14.46 -13.52 21.35
CA ILE A 175 -14.34 -12.12 21.74
C ILE A 175 -13.16 -11.91 22.71
N SER A 176 -12.94 -12.82 23.65
CA SER A 176 -11.81 -12.73 24.59
C SER A 176 -10.45 -12.72 23.86
N VAL A 177 -10.26 -13.60 22.89
CA VAL A 177 -9.03 -13.66 22.11
C VAL A 177 -8.95 -12.48 21.13
N TRP A 178 -10.07 -12.05 20.55
CA TRP A 178 -10.13 -10.87 19.70
C TRP A 178 -9.72 -9.59 20.41
N ILE A 179 -10.21 -9.35 21.64
CA ILE A 179 -9.82 -8.21 22.47
C ILE A 179 -8.30 -8.19 22.70
N TYR A 180 -7.68 -9.36 22.87
CA TYR A 180 -6.23 -9.44 22.96
C TYR A 180 -5.53 -9.00 21.66
N GLY A 181 -6.03 -9.45 20.51
CA GLY A 181 -5.55 -8.98 19.20
C GLY A 181 -5.68 -7.47 19.03
N LEU A 182 -6.84 -6.90 19.44
CA LEU A 182 -7.05 -5.45 19.45
C LEU A 182 -6.07 -4.73 20.38
N PHE A 183 -5.78 -5.28 21.55
CA PHE A 183 -4.79 -4.69 22.46
C PHE A 183 -3.42 -4.56 21.79
N LEU A 184 -2.91 -5.61 21.16
CA LEU A 184 -1.62 -5.57 20.43
C LEU A 184 -1.65 -4.56 19.26
N LEU A 185 -2.76 -4.49 18.54
CA LEU A 185 -2.95 -3.53 17.46
C LEU A 185 -2.96 -2.08 17.96
N ILE A 186 -3.69 -1.82 19.06
CA ILE A 186 -3.74 -0.49 19.69
C ILE A 186 -2.35 -0.08 20.19
N VAL A 187 -1.61 -0.99 20.82
CA VAL A 187 -0.22 -0.72 21.24
C VAL A 187 0.63 -0.29 20.04
N THR A 188 0.55 -1.02 18.93
CA THR A 188 1.30 -0.69 17.70
C THR A 188 0.95 0.70 17.18
N VAL A 189 -0.34 1.00 17.03
CA VAL A 189 -0.84 2.28 16.53
C VAL A 189 -0.48 3.42 17.48
N THR A 190 -0.55 3.19 18.79
CA THR A 190 -0.20 4.20 19.80
C THR A 190 1.29 4.55 19.73
N ILE A 191 2.18 3.55 19.67
CA ILE A 191 3.63 3.80 19.53
C ILE A 191 3.89 4.57 18.23
N GLN A 192 3.27 4.15 17.12
CA GLN A 192 3.40 4.83 15.83
C GLN A 192 2.95 6.30 15.89
N SER A 193 1.88 6.60 16.64
CA SER A 193 1.32 7.95 16.77
C SER A 193 2.16 8.88 17.67
N ILE A 194 2.85 8.33 18.67
CA ILE A 194 3.71 9.08 19.56
C ILE A 194 4.92 9.67 18.83
N PHE A 195 5.50 8.89 17.93
CA PHE A 195 6.72 9.25 17.21
C PHE A 195 6.47 9.95 15.86
N GLY A 196 5.22 10.07 15.42
CA GLY A 196 4.86 10.68 14.14
C GLY A 196 4.14 12.01 14.28
N SER A 197 4.34 12.88 13.29
CA SER A 197 3.48 14.05 13.12
C SER A 197 2.08 13.60 12.71
N THR A 198 1.11 13.78 13.59
CA THR A 198 -0.29 13.43 13.32
C THR A 198 -1.05 14.67 12.85
N ASN A 199 -1.63 14.59 11.69
CA ASN A 199 -2.64 15.51 11.21
C ASN A 199 -4.01 14.81 11.15
N PRO A 200 -5.13 15.52 11.01
CA PRO A 200 -6.47 14.91 10.96
C PRO A 200 -6.63 13.85 9.88
N GLU A 201 -5.94 13.99 8.75
CA GLU A 201 -5.96 13.03 7.64
C GLU A 201 -5.26 11.70 8.01
N ILE A 202 -4.12 11.77 8.66
CA ILE A 202 -3.39 10.60 9.15
C ILE A 202 -4.22 9.86 10.20
N PHE A 203 -4.89 10.61 11.08
CA PHE A 203 -5.74 10.01 12.11
C PHE A 203 -6.91 9.21 11.51
N LYS A 204 -7.56 9.72 10.47
CA LYS A 204 -8.58 8.97 9.73
C LYS A 204 -8.04 7.66 9.13
N ARG A 205 -6.84 7.71 8.54
CA ARG A 205 -6.19 6.52 7.96
C ARG A 205 -5.82 5.50 9.02
N LEU A 206 -5.31 5.93 10.18
CA LEU A 206 -5.07 5.05 11.33
C LEU A 206 -6.36 4.39 11.84
N ALA A 207 -7.48 5.12 11.86
CA ALA A 207 -8.78 4.54 12.22
C ALA A 207 -9.22 3.45 11.22
N TYR A 208 -9.01 3.64 9.92
CA TYR A 208 -9.27 2.60 8.91
C TYR A 208 -8.36 1.38 9.09
N ILE A 209 -7.09 1.58 9.44
CA ILE A 209 -6.16 0.49 9.76
C ILE A 209 -6.67 -0.30 10.97
N LEU A 210 -7.04 0.40 12.05
CA LEU A 210 -7.60 -0.24 13.25
C LEU A 210 -8.87 -1.05 12.93
N LEU A 211 -9.76 -0.48 12.13
CA LEU A 211 -11.00 -1.15 11.74
C LEU A 211 -10.70 -2.39 10.88
N SER A 212 -9.83 -2.27 9.89
CA SER A 212 -9.52 -3.36 8.95
C SER A 212 -8.84 -4.53 9.64
N TYR A 213 -7.78 -4.26 10.43
CA TYR A 213 -7.10 -5.32 11.19
C TYR A 213 -7.98 -5.85 12.32
N GLY A 214 -8.76 -5.00 12.98
CA GLY A 214 -9.71 -5.41 13.99
C GLY A 214 -10.76 -6.40 13.44
N LEU A 215 -11.32 -6.10 12.26
CA LEU A 215 -12.24 -7.00 11.56
C LEU A 215 -11.53 -8.30 11.12
N TYR A 216 -10.33 -8.22 10.60
CA TYR A 216 -9.54 -9.39 10.22
C TYR A 216 -9.29 -10.31 11.43
N TYR A 217 -8.88 -9.77 12.57
CA TYR A 217 -8.69 -10.55 13.80
C TYR A 217 -10.00 -11.15 14.30
N PHE A 218 -11.11 -10.41 14.18
CA PHE A 218 -12.43 -10.93 14.54
C PHE A 218 -12.82 -12.14 13.70
N ILE A 219 -12.62 -12.08 12.38
CA ILE A 219 -12.90 -13.20 11.48
C ILE A 219 -12.05 -14.43 11.85
N ILE A 220 -10.74 -14.24 12.05
CA ILE A 220 -9.81 -15.32 12.36
C ILE A 220 -10.15 -15.97 13.70
N THR A 221 -10.39 -15.19 14.76
CA THR A 221 -10.72 -15.73 16.08
C THR A 221 -12.08 -16.41 16.11
N SER A 222 -13.07 -15.84 15.43
CA SER A 222 -14.41 -16.44 15.32
C SER A 222 -14.38 -17.76 14.56
N LEU A 223 -13.69 -17.82 13.43
CA LEU A 223 -13.56 -19.04 12.63
C LEU A 223 -12.78 -20.11 13.40
N SER A 224 -11.68 -19.74 14.05
CA SER A 224 -10.86 -20.67 14.84
C SER A 224 -11.65 -21.27 16.01
N THR A 225 -12.36 -20.43 16.75
CA THR A 225 -13.19 -20.89 17.88
C THR A 225 -14.38 -21.72 17.41
N TYR A 226 -14.98 -21.37 16.27
CA TYR A 226 -16.06 -22.15 15.66
C TYR A 226 -15.58 -23.55 15.24
N LEU A 227 -14.44 -23.66 14.58
CA LEU A 227 -13.84 -24.95 14.23
C LEU A 227 -13.48 -25.77 15.48
N SER A 228 -12.99 -25.13 16.53
CA SER A 228 -12.76 -25.77 17.83
C SER A 228 -14.05 -26.31 18.46
N ALA A 229 -15.18 -25.65 18.23
CA ALA A 229 -16.50 -26.09 18.72
C ALA A 229 -17.09 -27.24 17.90
N THR A 230 -16.89 -27.27 16.59
CA THR A 230 -17.52 -28.23 15.68
C THR A 230 -16.70 -29.51 15.51
N LEU A 231 -15.37 -29.40 15.44
CA LEU A 231 -14.50 -30.55 15.22
C LEU A 231 -14.29 -31.37 16.49
N LYS A 232 -13.97 -32.68 16.32
CA LYS A 232 -13.90 -33.62 17.43
C LYS A 232 -12.69 -33.41 18.33
N ASP A 233 -11.54 -33.10 17.73
CA ASP A 233 -10.26 -33.02 18.43
C ASP A 233 -9.51 -31.73 18.08
N LYS A 234 -8.55 -31.37 18.94
CA LYS A 234 -7.74 -30.16 18.81
C LYS A 234 -6.89 -30.14 17.53
N THR A 235 -6.35 -31.29 17.17
CA THR A 235 -5.44 -31.42 16.03
C THR A 235 -6.17 -31.12 14.72
N SER A 236 -7.37 -31.69 14.56
CA SER A 236 -8.22 -31.41 13.40
C SER A 236 -8.63 -29.94 13.35
N ALA A 237 -8.96 -29.32 14.49
CA ALA A 237 -9.28 -27.90 14.55
C ALA A 237 -8.09 -27.03 14.14
N LEU A 238 -6.90 -27.29 14.67
CA LEU A 238 -5.69 -26.55 14.32
C LEU A 238 -5.33 -26.73 12.84
N SER A 239 -5.31 -27.96 12.36
CA SER A 239 -4.97 -28.25 10.95
C SER A 239 -5.93 -27.57 9.98
N SER A 240 -7.23 -27.60 10.28
CA SER A 240 -8.24 -26.96 9.44
C SER A 240 -8.10 -25.45 9.39
N ILE A 241 -7.96 -24.79 10.54
CA ILE A 241 -7.82 -23.32 10.57
C ILE A 241 -6.51 -22.87 9.93
N LEU A 242 -5.40 -23.59 10.14
CA LEU A 242 -4.13 -23.29 9.50
C LEU A 242 -4.21 -23.46 7.99
N ALA A 243 -4.83 -24.54 7.51
CA ALA A 243 -5.04 -24.74 6.07
C ALA A 243 -5.85 -23.61 5.43
N ILE A 244 -6.96 -23.20 6.08
CA ILE A 244 -7.79 -22.08 5.61
C ILE A 244 -6.99 -20.78 5.64
N TRP A 245 -6.26 -20.51 6.71
CA TRP A 245 -5.47 -19.29 6.86
C TRP A 245 -4.35 -19.21 5.81
N ILE A 246 -3.60 -20.30 5.58
CA ILE A 246 -2.55 -20.38 4.56
C ILE A 246 -3.16 -20.19 3.15
N LEU A 247 -4.28 -20.87 2.87
CA LEU A 247 -4.99 -20.72 1.60
C LEU A 247 -5.38 -19.27 1.36
N TRP A 248 -5.94 -18.60 2.37
CA TRP A 248 -6.40 -17.21 2.26
C TRP A 248 -5.25 -16.21 2.15
N THR A 249 -4.22 -16.34 2.97
CA THR A 249 -3.17 -15.32 3.07
C THR A 249 -2.04 -15.50 2.05
N ILE A 250 -1.77 -16.72 1.61
CA ILE A 250 -0.64 -17.02 0.73
C ILE A 250 -1.12 -17.43 -0.68
N PHE A 251 -2.04 -18.38 -0.78
CA PHE A 251 -2.43 -18.94 -2.07
C PHE A 251 -3.42 -18.06 -2.84
N LEU A 252 -4.46 -17.59 -2.19
CA LEU A 252 -5.52 -16.81 -2.85
C LEU A 252 -5.00 -15.55 -3.54
N PRO A 253 -4.15 -14.71 -2.92
CA PRO A 253 -3.59 -13.54 -3.60
C PRO A 253 -2.77 -13.90 -4.84
N LYS A 254 -2.00 -14.99 -4.80
CA LYS A 254 -1.21 -15.46 -5.94
C LYS A 254 -2.08 -16.04 -7.05
N ILE A 255 -3.11 -16.83 -6.68
CA ILE A 255 -4.05 -17.40 -7.65
C ILE A 255 -4.80 -16.29 -8.39
N TRP A 256 -5.29 -15.28 -7.64
CA TRP A 256 -5.99 -14.15 -8.23
C TRP A 256 -5.06 -13.27 -9.08
N GLY A 257 -3.81 -13.01 -8.64
CA GLY A 257 -2.82 -12.32 -9.44
C GLY A 257 -2.62 -13.00 -10.80
N ASN A 258 -2.36 -14.30 -10.80
CA ASN A 258 -2.17 -15.07 -12.04
C ASN A 258 -3.45 -15.15 -12.88
N ALA A 259 -4.62 -15.20 -12.25
CA ALA A 259 -5.90 -15.22 -12.97
C ALA A 259 -6.18 -13.88 -13.67
N VAL A 260 -5.90 -12.77 -13.00
CA VAL A 260 -6.04 -11.41 -13.56
C VAL A 260 -5.12 -11.24 -14.78
N GLU A 261 -3.86 -11.67 -14.70
CA GLU A 261 -2.93 -11.60 -15.83
C GLU A 261 -3.43 -12.41 -17.07
N LYS A 262 -4.13 -13.53 -16.84
CA LYS A 262 -4.71 -14.32 -17.93
C LYS A 262 -5.96 -13.70 -18.53
N VAL A 263 -6.79 -13.06 -17.71
CA VAL A 263 -8.05 -12.42 -18.15
C VAL A 263 -7.78 -11.08 -18.81
N TYR A 264 -6.87 -10.30 -18.23
CA TYR A 264 -6.45 -8.99 -18.74
C TYR A 264 -5.00 -9.09 -19.19
N VAL A 265 -4.83 -9.62 -20.42
CA VAL A 265 -3.50 -9.76 -21.01
C VAL A 265 -2.93 -8.36 -21.25
N LEU A 266 -2.00 -7.97 -20.41
CA LEU A 266 -1.22 -6.76 -20.64
C LEU A 266 -0.02 -7.10 -21.54
N PRO A 267 0.30 -6.25 -22.52
CA PRO A 267 1.50 -6.45 -23.33
C PRO A 267 2.73 -6.42 -22.40
N ASP A 268 3.76 -7.17 -22.73
CA ASP A 268 5.01 -7.05 -22.03
C ASP A 268 5.58 -5.61 -22.19
N ARG A 269 6.48 -5.23 -21.28
CA ARG A 269 7.03 -3.85 -21.26
C ARG A 269 7.69 -3.44 -22.57
N LYS A 270 8.29 -4.39 -23.30
CA LYS A 270 8.94 -4.12 -24.58
C LYS A 270 7.91 -3.84 -25.66
N THR A 271 6.93 -4.73 -25.80
CA THR A 271 5.81 -4.56 -26.74
C THR A 271 5.05 -3.27 -26.48
N PHE A 272 4.71 -2.98 -25.20
CA PHE A 272 4.06 -1.73 -24.84
C PHE A 272 4.86 -0.49 -25.25
N LYS A 273 6.19 -0.50 -25.06
CA LYS A 273 7.05 0.60 -25.49
C LYS A 273 7.18 0.70 -27.01
N GLU A 274 7.19 -0.41 -27.72
CA GLU A 274 7.22 -0.44 -29.17
C GLU A 274 5.91 0.10 -29.75
N ASP A 275 4.76 -0.33 -29.22
CA ASP A 275 3.45 0.15 -29.61
C ASP A 275 3.30 1.66 -29.31
N MET A 276 3.68 2.10 -28.14
CA MET A 276 3.67 3.51 -27.76
C MET A 276 4.56 4.35 -28.69
N ARG A 277 5.73 3.84 -29.08
CA ARG A 277 6.60 4.51 -30.05
C ARG A 277 5.98 4.53 -31.46
N ALA A 278 5.38 3.42 -31.86
CA ALA A 278 4.70 3.32 -33.14
C ALA A 278 3.53 4.31 -33.25
N GLU A 279 2.68 4.41 -32.21
CA GLU A 279 1.60 5.39 -32.14
C GLU A 279 2.12 6.83 -32.12
N ARG A 280 3.18 7.09 -31.35
CA ARG A 280 3.82 8.42 -31.34
C ARG A 280 4.36 8.80 -32.71
N ASN A 281 4.94 7.85 -33.44
CA ASN A 281 5.46 8.10 -34.82
C ASN A 281 4.35 8.34 -35.84
N GLN A 282 3.11 7.94 -35.55
CA GLN A 282 1.94 8.30 -36.36
C GLN A 282 1.49 9.76 -36.15
N GLY A 283 1.83 10.33 -34.98
CA GLY A 283 1.59 11.74 -34.69
C GLY A 283 2.58 12.67 -35.38
N ILE A 284 2.41 13.96 -35.17
CA ILE A 284 3.33 14.99 -35.72
C ILE A 284 4.63 14.93 -34.89
N ASP A 285 5.77 14.79 -35.59
CA ASP A 285 7.09 14.89 -34.95
C ASP A 285 7.44 16.36 -34.72
N GLY A 286 7.25 16.84 -33.51
CA GLY A 286 7.54 18.22 -33.13
C GLY A 286 9.01 18.63 -33.25
N HIS A 287 9.93 17.65 -33.32
CA HIS A 287 11.37 17.88 -33.46
C HIS A 287 11.84 17.83 -34.92
N ASN A 288 11.02 17.32 -35.83
CA ASN A 288 11.36 17.29 -37.25
C ASN A 288 10.79 18.50 -37.96
N PRO A 289 11.62 19.49 -38.36
CA PRO A 289 11.14 20.67 -39.04
C PRO A 289 10.59 20.38 -40.45
N TYR A 290 10.90 19.19 -40.99
CA TYR A 290 10.45 18.75 -42.32
C TYR A 290 9.23 17.83 -42.29
N ASP A 291 8.59 17.65 -41.15
CA ASP A 291 7.36 16.83 -41.05
C ASP A 291 6.21 17.52 -41.83
N LYS A 292 5.76 16.89 -42.90
CA LYS A 292 4.68 17.39 -43.76
C LYS A 292 3.38 17.63 -42.96
N ARG A 293 3.09 16.81 -41.99
CA ARG A 293 1.90 16.95 -41.14
C ARG A 293 1.94 18.22 -40.28
N ARG A 294 3.14 18.64 -39.86
CA ARG A 294 3.37 19.91 -39.18
C ARG A 294 3.08 21.09 -40.10
N GLU A 295 3.53 21.01 -41.37
CA GLU A 295 3.31 22.05 -42.35
C GLU A 295 1.83 22.17 -42.74
N GLU A 296 1.14 21.03 -42.89
CA GLU A 296 -0.31 21.00 -43.12
C GLU A 296 -1.08 21.64 -41.98
N LEU A 297 -0.73 21.29 -40.71
CA LEU A 297 -1.33 21.85 -39.52
C LEU A 297 -1.08 23.37 -39.42
N LYS A 298 0.13 23.81 -39.69
CA LYS A 298 0.51 25.21 -39.73
C LYS A 298 -0.37 25.97 -40.74
N ASN A 299 -0.44 25.49 -41.98
CA ASN A 299 -1.23 26.12 -43.03
C ASN A 299 -2.72 26.16 -42.68
N LYS A 300 -3.24 25.11 -42.07
CA LYS A 300 -4.62 25.08 -41.55
C LYS A 300 -4.88 26.21 -40.55
N TYR A 301 -4.03 26.39 -39.55
CA TYR A 301 -4.25 27.41 -38.52
C TYR A 301 -3.97 28.83 -39.05
N LEU A 302 -2.99 29.02 -39.92
CA LEU A 302 -2.79 30.33 -40.58
C LEU A 302 -4.03 30.73 -41.37
N ALA A 303 -4.63 29.80 -42.12
CA ALA A 303 -5.86 30.05 -42.86
C ALA A 303 -7.08 30.29 -41.95
N GLU A 304 -7.22 29.51 -40.85
CA GLU A 304 -8.32 29.63 -39.90
C GLU A 304 -8.31 31.01 -39.20
N TYR A 305 -7.13 31.48 -38.81
CA TYR A 305 -6.98 32.78 -38.13
C TYR A 305 -6.70 33.95 -39.09
N GLN A 306 -6.64 33.69 -40.41
CA GLN A 306 -6.38 34.70 -41.45
C GLN A 306 -5.11 35.53 -41.19
N VAL A 307 -4.02 34.88 -40.78
CA VAL A 307 -2.72 35.48 -40.49
C VAL A 307 -1.64 34.88 -41.39
N ASP A 308 -0.59 35.67 -41.67
CA ASP A 308 0.48 35.25 -42.56
C ASP A 308 1.66 34.58 -41.86
N SER A 309 1.76 34.70 -40.56
CA SER A 309 2.88 34.15 -39.80
C SER A 309 2.46 33.54 -38.47
N LEU A 310 3.24 32.57 -38.00
CA LEU A 310 3.02 31.89 -36.70
C LEU A 310 3.09 32.83 -35.49
N SER A 311 3.83 33.92 -35.60
CA SER A 311 3.96 34.94 -34.54
C SER A 311 2.69 35.77 -34.33
N GLN A 312 1.79 35.78 -35.31
CA GLN A 312 0.51 36.48 -35.26
C GLN A 312 -0.62 35.62 -34.73
N LEU A 313 -0.39 34.31 -34.56
CA LEU A 313 -1.39 33.42 -34.01
C LEU A 313 -1.64 33.72 -32.51
N PRO A 314 -2.92 33.76 -32.08
CA PRO A 314 -3.26 33.94 -30.67
C PRO A 314 -3.02 32.65 -29.84
N ILE A 315 -2.33 31.67 -30.40
CA ILE A 315 -2.03 30.38 -29.80
C ILE A 315 -0.55 30.07 -29.94
N ASN A 316 -0.01 29.32 -28.97
CA ASN A 316 1.36 28.82 -29.11
C ASN A 316 1.37 27.56 -29.98
N PHE A 317 1.73 27.77 -31.27
CA PHE A 317 1.74 26.69 -32.26
C PHE A 317 2.70 25.53 -31.86
N CYS A 318 3.80 25.82 -31.18
CA CYS A 318 4.74 24.80 -30.72
C CYS A 318 4.07 23.86 -29.71
N LEU A 319 3.34 24.40 -28.75
CA LEU A 319 2.61 23.59 -27.77
C LEU A 319 1.48 22.78 -28.42
N LEU A 320 0.83 23.33 -29.43
CA LEU A 320 -0.28 22.69 -30.11
C LEU A 320 0.10 21.35 -30.78
N TYR A 321 1.25 21.30 -31.47
CA TYR A 321 1.66 20.08 -32.17
C TYR A 321 2.61 19.18 -31.36
N THR A 322 3.16 19.67 -30.27
CA THR A 322 4.03 18.85 -29.38
C THR A 322 3.29 18.28 -28.21
N SER A 323 2.07 18.72 -27.95
CA SER A 323 1.27 18.27 -26.81
C SER A 323 0.60 16.92 -27.06
N PRO A 324 0.82 15.92 -26.20
CA PRO A 324 0.20 14.60 -26.35
C PRO A 324 -1.27 14.56 -25.87
N SER A 325 -1.81 15.65 -25.32
CA SER A 325 -3.11 15.67 -24.68
C SER A 325 -4.03 16.78 -25.19
N PRO A 326 -5.35 16.52 -25.39
CA PRO A 326 -6.33 17.57 -25.69
C PRO A 326 -6.44 18.66 -24.60
N ARG A 327 -6.03 18.36 -23.36
CA ARG A 327 -5.95 19.33 -22.25
C ARG A 327 -4.86 20.37 -22.48
N ASP A 328 -3.72 19.95 -23.01
CA ASP A 328 -2.58 20.83 -23.27
C ASP A 328 -2.87 21.72 -24.47
N ALA A 329 -3.74 21.29 -25.41
CA ALA A 329 -4.25 22.13 -26.47
C ALA A 329 -5.07 23.34 -25.97
N HIS A 330 -5.62 23.28 -24.75
CA HIS A 330 -6.27 24.41 -24.08
C HIS A 330 -5.23 25.41 -23.55
N GLU A 331 -4.10 24.94 -23.04
CA GLU A 331 -2.99 25.80 -22.59
C GLU A 331 -2.24 26.42 -23.76
N ALA A 332 -2.25 25.78 -24.95
CA ALA A 332 -1.72 26.32 -26.19
C ALA A 332 -2.45 27.60 -26.66
N ARG A 333 -3.62 27.91 -26.10
CA ARG A 333 -4.36 29.15 -26.35
C ARG A 333 -3.85 30.36 -25.57
N MET A 334 -2.85 30.18 -24.70
CA MET A 334 -2.22 31.33 -24.05
C MET A 334 -1.30 32.07 -25.02
N PRO A 335 -1.34 33.44 -25.06
CA PRO A 335 -0.46 34.21 -25.88
C PRO A 335 1.00 33.94 -25.56
N SER A 336 1.86 33.89 -26.56
CA SER A 336 3.31 33.63 -26.46
C SER A 336 4.11 34.73 -25.72
N SER A 337 3.44 35.71 -25.13
CA SER A 337 4.02 36.87 -24.42
C SER A 337 3.80 36.86 -22.90
N ALA A 338 3.49 35.71 -22.30
CA ALA A 338 3.43 35.59 -20.84
C ALA A 338 4.69 34.90 -20.28
#